data_f1e03d58435a9f40437ecf95aabe700b
#
_entry.id   f1e03d58435a9f40437ecf95aabe700b
#
_cell.length_a   1.000
_cell.length_b   1.000
_cell.length_c   1.000
_cell.angle_alpha   90.00
_cell.angle_beta   90.00
_cell.angle_gamma   90.00
#
_symmetry.space_group_name_H-M   'P 1'
#
loop_
_entity.id
_entity.type
_entity.pdbx_description
1 polymer ?
#
loop_
_entity_poly.entity_id
_entity_poly.type
_entity_poly.pdbx_seq_one_letter_code
_entity_poly.pdbx_strand_id
1 'polypeptide(L)'
;MTDEGKARAIKLLTENLEVFSAHCLKIMDKGGQKVPFIWNKAQRFVHEKLEEQLAEYGRVRALVLKGRQQGISTYTAARFYHKATTNFGKRAFIVSHEAKSTNNLFGMVKTYHNNNPIPISTGATNAQELVFDKPEGGYRLATAGTKDVARGNTAQLLHASEYGFWSNAQSHLAGLGNIIGDIDGTEILLESTANGVGNSFHGLWLGAEAGENEWLPIFVPWFWQPEYRAKLRDGFRMSSEAELIMRTYGLDLEQMQW
;
A
#
# COMPACT_ATOMS: atom_id res chain seq x y z
N MET A 1 16.32 21.33 22.52
CA MET A 1 14.88 21.06 22.55
C MET A 1 14.53 20.68 23.99
N THR A 2 13.51 21.30 24.56
CA THR A 2 13.03 20.98 25.91
C THR A 2 12.39 19.57 25.93
N ASP A 3 12.24 18.96 27.10
CA ASP A 3 11.64 17.63 27.22
C ASP A 3 10.17 17.64 26.78
N GLU A 4 9.45 18.71 27.04
CA GLU A 4 8.11 18.94 26.55
C GLU A 4 8.06 19.02 25.01
N GLY A 5 9.02 19.70 24.37
CA GLY A 5 9.16 19.76 22.93
C GLY A 5 9.45 18.39 22.29
N LYS A 6 10.27 17.56 22.96
CA LYS A 6 10.53 16.19 22.51
C LYS A 6 9.26 15.32 22.59
N ALA A 7 8.55 15.39 23.72
CA ALA A 7 7.32 14.63 23.92
C ALA A 7 6.26 14.98 22.86
N ARG A 8 6.09 16.27 22.57
CA ARG A 8 5.16 16.75 21.52
C ARG A 8 5.57 16.26 20.13
N ALA A 9 6.86 16.28 19.79
CA ALA A 9 7.36 15.77 18.52
C ALA A 9 7.13 14.26 18.38
N ILE A 10 7.42 13.48 19.43
CA ILE A 10 7.18 12.03 19.45
C ILE A 10 5.69 11.75 19.25
N LYS A 11 4.81 12.44 19.99
CA LYS A 11 3.36 12.30 19.85
C LYS A 11 2.91 12.56 18.41
N LEU A 12 3.37 13.66 17.81
CA LEU A 12 3.01 14.00 16.41
C LEU A 12 3.47 12.93 15.44
N LEU A 13 4.69 12.41 15.57
CA LEU A 13 5.22 11.34 14.73
C LEU A 13 4.47 10.01 14.92
N THR A 14 3.97 9.74 16.12
CA THR A 14 3.20 8.52 16.43
C THR A 14 1.77 8.59 15.89
N GLU A 15 1.15 9.78 15.94
CA GLU A 15 -0.26 9.96 15.57
C GLU A 15 -0.47 10.35 14.10
N ASN A 16 0.56 10.86 13.41
CA ASN A 16 0.42 11.37 12.05
C ASN A 16 1.39 10.69 11.08
N LEU A 17 0.86 9.79 10.28
CA LEU A 17 1.63 9.02 9.31
C LEU A 17 2.26 9.88 8.20
N GLU A 18 1.60 10.95 7.74
CA GLU A 18 2.17 11.82 6.70
C GLU A 18 3.40 12.58 7.23
N VAL A 19 3.31 13.11 8.46
CA VAL A 19 4.45 13.76 9.12
C VAL A 19 5.56 12.75 9.39
N PHE A 20 5.22 11.55 9.87
CA PHE A 20 6.20 10.48 10.06
C PHE A 20 6.90 10.12 8.74
N SER A 21 6.15 9.95 7.67
CA SER A 21 6.70 9.64 6.34
C SER A 21 7.69 10.69 5.87
N ALA A 22 7.33 11.97 5.99
CA ALA A 22 8.16 13.08 5.52
C ALA A 22 9.47 13.21 6.32
N HIS A 23 9.45 12.95 7.63
CA HIS A 23 10.59 13.18 8.51
C HIS A 23 11.42 11.93 8.82
N CYS A 24 10.80 10.75 8.83
CA CYS A 24 11.44 9.51 9.25
C CYS A 24 11.71 8.52 8.11
N LEU A 25 11.00 8.62 6.98
CA LEU A 25 11.14 7.66 5.91
C LEU A 25 11.90 8.21 4.70
N LYS A 26 12.68 7.35 4.08
CA LYS A 26 13.37 7.62 2.81
C LYS A 26 12.91 6.63 1.76
N ILE A 27 12.73 7.12 0.55
CA ILE A 27 12.47 6.31 -0.64
C ILE A 27 13.58 6.48 -1.66
N MET A 28 13.72 5.51 -2.56
CA MET A 28 14.55 5.68 -3.75
C MET A 28 13.71 6.35 -4.83
N ASP A 29 14.15 7.48 -5.32
CA ASP A 29 13.56 8.11 -6.49
C ASP A 29 13.94 7.37 -7.78
N LYS A 30 13.40 7.81 -8.93
CA LYS A 30 13.72 7.23 -10.24
C LYS A 30 15.17 7.47 -10.68
N GLY A 31 15.83 8.45 -10.09
CA GLY A 31 17.25 8.75 -10.29
C GLY A 31 18.17 7.90 -9.42
N GLY A 32 17.63 7.00 -8.58
CA GLY A 32 18.40 6.18 -7.65
C GLY A 32 18.87 6.94 -6.41
N GLN A 33 18.31 8.12 -6.12
CA GLN A 33 18.65 8.92 -4.96
C GLN A 33 17.70 8.62 -3.79
N LYS A 34 18.24 8.64 -2.57
CA LYS A 34 17.42 8.55 -1.36
C LYS A 34 16.86 9.91 -1.00
N VAL A 35 15.55 10.05 -1.10
CA VAL A 35 14.82 11.28 -0.81
C VAL A 35 13.81 11.08 0.31
N PRO A 36 13.39 12.14 1.05
CA PRO A 36 12.27 12.06 1.99
C PRO A 36 11.00 11.53 1.32
N PHE A 37 10.22 10.75 2.05
CA PHE A 37 8.95 10.25 1.51
C PHE A 37 7.85 11.29 1.67
N ILE A 38 7.70 12.14 0.67
CA ILE A 38 6.60 13.12 0.56
C ILE A 38 5.47 12.53 -0.27
N TRP A 39 4.26 12.52 0.29
CA TRP A 39 3.11 11.91 -0.37
C TRP A 39 2.63 12.68 -1.59
N ASN A 40 2.24 11.96 -2.61
CA ASN A 40 1.53 12.49 -3.77
C ASN A 40 0.00 12.50 -3.53
N LYS A 41 -0.74 13.02 -4.52
CA LYS A 41 -2.21 13.12 -4.47
C LYS A 41 -2.88 11.75 -4.27
N ALA A 42 -2.41 10.73 -5.00
CA ALA A 42 -3.00 9.39 -4.94
C ALA A 42 -2.85 8.76 -3.55
N GLN A 43 -1.70 8.93 -2.93
CA GLN A 43 -1.41 8.41 -1.60
C GLN A 43 -2.24 9.08 -0.51
N ARG A 44 -2.42 10.42 -0.58
CA ARG A 44 -3.31 11.15 0.35
C ARG A 44 -4.74 10.68 0.22
N PHE A 45 -5.25 10.58 -1.01
CA PHE A 45 -6.61 10.11 -1.25
C PHE A 45 -6.84 8.70 -0.71
N VAL A 46 -5.92 7.76 -0.96
CA VAL A 46 -6.03 6.41 -0.41
C VAL A 46 -5.99 6.45 1.11
N HIS A 47 -5.09 7.27 1.70
CA HIS A 47 -5.01 7.42 3.15
C HIS A 47 -6.33 7.88 3.76
N GLU A 48 -6.92 8.94 3.23
CA GLU A 48 -8.20 9.48 3.69
C GLU A 48 -9.29 8.40 3.69
N LYS A 49 -9.41 7.63 2.59
CA LYS A 49 -10.39 6.55 2.48
C LYS A 49 -10.16 5.41 3.48
N LEU A 50 -8.91 5.06 3.75
CA LEU A 50 -8.58 4.04 4.75
C LEU A 50 -8.85 4.53 6.18
N GLU A 51 -8.57 5.80 6.48
CA GLU A 51 -8.88 6.39 7.80
C GLU A 51 -10.40 6.51 8.02
N GLU A 52 -11.17 6.87 6.99
CA GLU A 52 -12.63 6.86 7.03
C GLU A 52 -13.15 5.46 7.40
N GLN A 53 -12.72 4.41 6.71
CA GLN A 53 -13.15 3.04 7.01
C GLN A 53 -12.69 2.58 8.39
N LEU A 54 -11.45 2.91 8.78
CA LEU A 54 -10.91 2.56 10.10
C LEU A 54 -11.72 3.20 11.23
N ALA A 55 -12.10 4.47 11.06
CA ALA A 55 -12.91 5.19 12.05
C ALA A 55 -14.34 4.64 12.16
N GLU A 56 -14.92 4.20 11.04
CA GLU A 56 -16.30 3.69 11.01
C GLU A 56 -16.40 2.24 11.52
N TYR A 57 -15.46 1.37 11.12
CA TYR A 57 -15.56 -0.08 11.35
C TYR A 57 -14.50 -0.63 12.30
N GLY A 58 -13.60 0.19 12.82
CA GLY A 58 -12.47 -0.24 13.67
C GLY A 58 -11.38 -1.02 12.91
N ARG A 59 -11.59 -1.37 11.65
CA ARG A 59 -10.67 -2.16 10.81
C ARG A 59 -10.68 -1.72 9.36
N VAL A 60 -9.68 -2.14 8.58
CA VAL A 60 -9.59 -1.85 7.15
C VAL A 60 -9.64 -3.14 6.33
N ARG A 61 -10.50 -3.14 5.32
CA ARG A 61 -10.59 -4.15 4.26
C ARG A 61 -10.71 -3.39 2.94
N ALA A 62 -9.61 -3.16 2.25
CA ALA A 62 -9.61 -2.28 1.07
C ALA A 62 -9.08 -2.95 -0.19
N LEU A 63 -9.74 -2.65 -1.31
CA LEU A 63 -9.34 -2.99 -2.67
C LEU A 63 -8.87 -1.71 -3.35
N VAL A 64 -7.59 -1.64 -3.75
CA VAL A 64 -7.06 -0.48 -4.44
C VAL A 64 -6.76 -0.81 -5.90
N LEU A 65 -7.62 -0.33 -6.80
CA LEU A 65 -7.40 -0.40 -8.24
C LEU A 65 -6.64 0.86 -8.69
N LYS A 66 -5.49 0.66 -9.28
CA LYS A 66 -4.55 1.75 -9.58
C LYS A 66 -3.89 1.61 -10.95
N GLY A 67 -3.36 2.70 -11.48
CA GLY A 67 -2.35 2.67 -12.53
C GLY A 67 -0.99 2.21 -12.00
N ARG A 68 -0.05 1.96 -12.90
CA ARG A 68 1.33 1.63 -12.53
C ARG A 68 2.03 2.84 -11.88
N GLN A 69 3.03 2.60 -11.03
CA GLN A 69 3.94 3.61 -10.48
C GLN A 69 3.28 4.82 -9.78
N GLN A 70 2.08 4.66 -9.27
CA GLN A 70 1.39 5.70 -8.48
C GLN A 70 1.81 5.72 -7.00
N GLY A 71 2.74 4.85 -6.60
CA GLY A 71 3.32 4.84 -5.27
C GLY A 71 2.42 4.22 -4.19
N ILE A 72 1.38 3.48 -4.54
CA ILE A 72 0.45 2.88 -3.57
C ILE A 72 1.15 1.81 -2.73
N SER A 73 1.95 0.92 -3.35
CA SER A 73 2.72 -0.08 -2.61
C SER A 73 3.73 0.56 -1.65
N THR A 74 4.34 1.70 -2.05
CA THR A 74 5.24 2.50 -1.19
C THR A 74 4.48 3.06 0.00
N TYR A 75 3.29 3.61 -0.23
CA TYR A 75 2.40 4.11 0.83
C TYR A 75 1.98 2.98 1.79
N THR A 76 1.51 1.84 1.26
CA THR A 76 1.08 0.70 2.09
C THR A 76 2.21 0.18 2.96
N ALA A 77 3.42 0.06 2.40
CA ALA A 77 4.61 -0.32 3.15
C ALA A 77 4.92 0.69 4.28
N ALA A 78 4.80 2.00 4.02
CA ALA A 78 5.01 3.03 5.03
C ALA A 78 3.94 3.03 6.13
N ARG A 79 2.66 2.86 5.75
CA ARG A 79 1.54 2.74 6.68
C ARG A 79 1.75 1.59 7.67
N PHE A 80 2.11 0.44 7.15
CA PHE A 80 2.33 -0.73 7.97
C PHE A 80 3.63 -0.65 8.77
N TYR A 81 4.67 -0.04 8.22
CA TYR A 81 5.91 0.24 8.96
C TYR A 81 5.64 1.16 10.16
N HIS A 82 4.92 2.24 9.94
CA HIS A 82 4.51 3.14 11.03
C HIS A 82 3.74 2.38 12.10
N LYS A 83 2.70 1.62 11.73
CA LYS A 83 1.89 0.85 12.69
C LYS A 83 2.70 -0.21 13.44
N ALA A 84 3.60 -0.91 12.75
CA ALA A 84 4.43 -1.94 13.36
C ALA A 84 5.52 -1.38 14.29
N THR A 85 5.90 -0.11 14.13
CA THR A 85 6.94 0.53 14.93
C THR A 85 6.41 1.47 16.03
N THR A 86 5.15 1.87 15.94
CA THR A 86 4.51 2.77 16.91
C THR A 86 3.46 2.08 17.79
N ASN A 87 3.04 0.86 17.44
CA ASN A 87 2.05 0.12 18.20
C ASN A 87 2.60 -1.25 18.64
N PHE A 88 2.32 -1.63 19.88
CA PHE A 88 2.78 -2.89 20.44
C PHE A 88 2.18 -4.11 19.72
N GLY A 89 3.03 -5.12 19.44
CA GLY A 89 2.64 -6.42 18.92
C GLY A 89 2.12 -6.45 17.48
N LYS A 90 2.20 -5.34 16.73
CA LYS A 90 1.72 -5.32 15.34
C LYS A 90 2.69 -6.01 14.39
N ARG A 91 2.20 -7.04 13.71
CA ARG A 91 2.93 -7.81 12.70
C ARG A 91 2.29 -7.63 11.34
N ALA A 92 3.12 -7.39 10.33
CA ALA A 92 2.71 -7.21 8.95
C ALA A 92 3.15 -8.39 8.09
N PHE A 93 2.25 -8.86 7.25
CA PHE A 93 2.54 -9.81 6.18
C PHE A 93 2.58 -9.08 4.84
N ILE A 94 3.61 -9.34 4.04
CA ILE A 94 3.70 -8.92 2.64
C ILE A 94 3.58 -10.15 1.76
N VAL A 95 2.61 -10.13 0.86
CA VAL A 95 2.38 -11.21 -0.11
C VAL A 95 2.25 -10.62 -1.51
N SER A 96 2.92 -11.21 -2.47
CA SER A 96 2.76 -10.88 -3.89
C SER A 96 2.74 -12.14 -4.75
N HIS A 97 2.38 -12.00 -6.02
CA HIS A 97 2.31 -13.11 -6.98
C HIS A 97 3.67 -13.75 -7.27
N GLU A 98 4.77 -13.02 -7.09
CA GLU A 98 6.14 -13.46 -7.35
C GLU A 98 7.08 -13.15 -6.18
N ALA A 99 8.06 -14.03 -5.95
CA ALA A 99 9.10 -13.81 -4.94
C ALA A 99 9.90 -12.51 -5.19
N LYS A 100 10.20 -12.19 -6.45
CA LYS A 100 10.90 -10.95 -6.81
C LYS A 100 10.11 -9.71 -6.38
N SER A 101 8.82 -9.69 -6.65
CA SER A 101 7.93 -8.58 -6.26
C SER A 101 7.83 -8.46 -4.73
N THR A 102 7.68 -9.59 -4.03
CA THR A 102 7.67 -9.63 -2.56
C THR A 102 8.96 -9.07 -1.97
N ASN A 103 10.13 -9.48 -2.51
CA ASN A 103 11.44 -9.00 -2.07
C ASN A 103 11.62 -7.49 -2.35
N ASN A 104 11.10 -6.98 -3.46
CA ASN A 104 11.14 -5.55 -3.76
C ASN A 104 10.35 -4.73 -2.73
N LEU A 105 9.14 -5.19 -2.37
CA LEU A 105 8.32 -4.55 -1.34
C LEU A 105 9.02 -4.55 0.03
N PHE A 106 9.63 -5.68 0.39
CA PHE A 106 10.40 -5.76 1.62
C PHE A 106 11.67 -4.88 1.58
N GLY A 107 12.27 -4.72 0.43
CA GLY A 107 13.37 -3.78 0.20
C GLY A 107 12.97 -2.33 0.55
N MET A 108 11.73 -1.93 0.27
CA MET A 108 11.20 -0.63 0.69
C MET A 108 11.15 -0.53 2.22
N VAL A 109 10.61 -1.55 2.91
CA VAL A 109 10.54 -1.61 4.38
C VAL A 109 11.94 -1.54 5.00
N LYS A 110 12.90 -2.29 4.45
CA LYS A 110 14.31 -2.21 4.90
C LYS A 110 14.92 -0.84 4.67
N THR A 111 14.58 -0.19 3.56
CA THR A 111 15.01 1.20 3.30
C THR A 111 14.46 2.16 4.35
N TYR A 112 13.19 2.03 4.72
CA TYR A 112 12.60 2.81 5.82
C TYR A 112 13.34 2.56 7.12
N HIS A 113 13.49 1.31 7.50
CA HIS A 113 14.13 0.93 8.76
C HIS A 113 15.56 1.43 8.88
N ASN A 114 16.37 1.22 7.84
CA ASN A 114 17.78 1.61 7.83
C ASN A 114 18.01 3.13 7.77
N ASN A 115 16.99 3.93 7.43
CA ASN A 115 17.11 5.39 7.34
C ASN A 115 16.19 6.11 8.34
N ASN A 116 15.47 5.40 9.21
CA ASN A 116 14.67 5.99 10.26
C ASN A 116 15.59 6.63 11.32
N PRO A 117 15.47 7.93 11.59
CA PRO A 117 16.29 8.61 12.60
C PRO A 117 15.94 8.18 14.04
N ILE A 118 14.79 7.53 14.24
CA ILE A 118 14.38 6.97 15.54
C ILE A 118 14.86 5.52 15.59
N PRO A 119 15.84 5.19 16.47
CA PRO A 119 16.37 3.83 16.55
C PRO A 119 15.29 2.84 17.02
N ILE A 120 15.14 1.76 16.31
CA ILE A 120 14.24 0.65 16.66
C ILE A 120 15.11 -0.58 16.79
N SER A 121 15.12 -1.17 18.00
CA SER A 121 15.87 -2.40 18.24
C SER A 121 15.27 -3.55 17.47
N THR A 122 16.12 -4.30 16.79
CA THR A 122 15.72 -5.47 16.00
C THR A 122 16.36 -6.74 16.56
N GLY A 123 15.55 -7.77 16.67
CA GLY A 123 16.00 -9.14 16.90
C GLY A 123 16.40 -9.82 15.56
N ALA A 124 15.67 -10.85 15.18
CA ALA A 124 15.95 -11.56 13.93
C ALA A 124 15.70 -10.65 12.71
N THR A 125 16.73 -10.50 11.87
CA THR A 125 16.64 -9.81 10.58
C THR A 125 17.28 -10.69 9.52
N ASN A 126 16.48 -11.13 8.55
CA ASN A 126 16.96 -11.99 7.46
C ASN A 126 16.31 -11.61 6.12
N ALA A 127 16.36 -12.51 5.13
CA ALA A 127 15.79 -12.27 3.80
C ALA A 127 14.26 -12.22 3.79
N GLN A 128 13.60 -12.85 4.76
CA GLN A 128 12.14 -13.04 4.78
C GLN A 128 11.46 -12.45 6.02
N GLU A 129 12.22 -11.94 6.99
CA GLU A 129 11.69 -11.50 8.26
C GLU A 129 12.48 -10.31 8.81
N LEU A 130 11.76 -9.37 9.42
CA LEU A 130 12.30 -8.26 10.21
C LEU A 130 11.49 -8.20 11.51
N VAL A 131 12.12 -8.55 12.61
CA VAL A 131 11.49 -8.58 13.94
C VAL A 131 11.96 -7.38 14.74
N PHE A 132 11.03 -6.67 15.37
CA PHE A 132 11.32 -5.59 16.31
C PHE A 132 11.25 -6.13 17.73
N ASP A 133 12.30 -5.91 18.54
CA ASP A 133 12.31 -6.31 19.95
C ASP A 133 11.34 -5.47 20.79
N LYS A 134 11.28 -4.19 20.48
CA LYS A 134 10.28 -3.26 20.98
C LYS A 134 9.85 -2.38 19.81
N PRO A 135 8.58 -2.40 19.49
CA PRO A 135 7.35 -2.81 20.24
C PRO A 135 6.87 -4.27 20.02
N GLU A 136 7.73 -5.26 19.85
CA GLU A 136 7.41 -6.69 19.66
C GLU A 136 6.62 -6.98 18.38
N GLY A 137 6.81 -6.14 17.38
CA GLY A 137 6.18 -6.22 16.07
C GLY A 137 7.10 -6.78 15.00
N GLY A 138 6.76 -6.54 13.75
CA GLY A 138 7.67 -6.91 12.67
C GLY A 138 6.98 -7.19 11.34
N TYR A 139 7.78 -7.76 10.45
CA TYR A 139 7.38 -8.13 9.10
C TYR A 139 7.71 -9.57 8.80
N ARG A 140 6.85 -10.21 8.02
CA ARG A 140 7.09 -11.49 7.40
C ARG A 140 6.67 -11.46 5.93
N LEU A 141 7.42 -12.17 5.11
CA LEU A 141 7.16 -12.31 3.68
C LEU A 141 6.56 -13.65 3.34
N ALA A 142 5.73 -13.65 2.32
CA ALA A 142 5.28 -14.86 1.68
C ALA A 142 5.05 -14.62 0.18
N THR A 143 5.05 -15.68 -0.60
CA THR A 143 4.68 -15.63 -2.01
C THR A 143 3.36 -16.37 -2.19
N ALA A 144 2.44 -15.79 -2.95
CA ALA A 144 1.18 -16.44 -3.27
C ALA A 144 1.46 -17.79 -3.94
N GLY A 145 0.75 -18.85 -3.52
CA GLY A 145 0.96 -20.19 -4.05
C GLY A 145 1.88 -21.10 -3.21
N THR A 146 2.59 -20.58 -2.21
CA THR A 146 3.32 -21.44 -1.27
C THR A 146 2.39 -22.04 -0.22
N LYS A 147 2.47 -23.37 -0.01
CA LYS A 147 1.50 -24.12 0.83
C LYS A 147 1.53 -23.75 2.33
N ASP A 148 2.58 -23.09 2.81
CA ASP A 148 2.82 -22.86 4.24
C ASP A 148 2.67 -21.41 4.71
N VAL A 149 2.15 -20.52 3.85
CA VAL A 149 2.02 -19.09 4.16
C VAL A 149 1.14 -18.84 5.38
N ALA A 150 0.14 -19.69 5.58
CA ALA A 150 -0.92 -19.48 6.57
C ALA A 150 -0.75 -20.26 7.88
N ARG A 151 0.24 -21.15 8.01
CA ARG A 151 0.30 -22.05 9.16
C ARG A 151 1.11 -21.49 10.33
N GLY A 152 0.44 -21.35 11.48
CA GLY A 152 1.10 -21.06 12.76
C GLY A 152 1.52 -19.61 12.99
N ASN A 153 1.04 -18.65 12.21
CA ASN A 153 1.37 -17.25 12.37
C ASN A 153 0.11 -16.39 12.53
N THR A 154 0.17 -15.42 13.41
CA THR A 154 -0.84 -14.39 13.57
C THR A 154 -0.25 -13.05 13.11
N ALA A 155 -0.99 -12.29 12.32
CA ALA A 155 -0.63 -10.94 11.92
C ALA A 155 -1.85 -10.02 12.04
N GLN A 156 -1.61 -8.73 12.02
CA GLN A 156 -2.65 -7.71 12.12
C GLN A 156 -2.76 -6.91 10.83
N LEU A 157 -1.73 -6.97 9.99
CA LEU A 157 -1.61 -6.15 8.79
C LEU A 157 -1.24 -7.04 7.61
N LEU A 158 -2.00 -6.99 6.52
CA LEU A 158 -1.73 -7.74 5.29
C LEU A 158 -1.64 -6.81 4.09
N HIS A 159 -0.46 -6.77 3.47
CA HIS A 159 -0.23 -6.15 2.18
C HIS A 159 -0.20 -7.21 1.08
N ALA A 160 -1.28 -7.35 0.35
CA ALA A 160 -1.39 -8.22 -0.81
C ALA A 160 -1.25 -7.41 -2.09
N SER A 161 -0.06 -7.48 -2.70
CA SER A 161 0.28 -6.69 -3.88
C SER A 161 0.04 -7.47 -5.17
N GLU A 162 -0.45 -6.76 -6.20
CA GLU A 162 -0.80 -7.29 -7.52
C GLU A 162 -1.76 -8.49 -7.45
N TYR A 163 -2.79 -8.36 -6.57
CA TYR A 163 -3.74 -9.43 -6.28
C TYR A 163 -4.49 -9.92 -7.54
N GLY A 164 -4.75 -9.05 -8.51
CA GLY A 164 -5.39 -9.42 -9.78
C GLY A 164 -4.57 -10.40 -10.66
N PHE A 165 -3.29 -10.60 -10.32
CA PHE A 165 -2.38 -11.54 -11.01
C PHE A 165 -2.15 -12.84 -10.26
N TRP A 166 -2.76 -13.02 -9.07
CA TRP A 166 -2.55 -14.23 -8.30
C TRP A 166 -3.26 -15.42 -8.91
N SER A 167 -2.54 -16.53 -9.07
CA SER A 167 -3.18 -17.83 -9.32
C SER A 167 -3.90 -18.31 -8.06
N ASN A 168 -5.10 -18.87 -8.20
CA ASN A 168 -5.93 -19.35 -7.08
C ASN A 168 -6.15 -18.28 -5.98
N ALA A 169 -6.27 -17.01 -6.38
CA ALA A 169 -6.28 -15.86 -5.49
C ALA A 169 -7.33 -15.97 -4.37
N GLN A 170 -8.54 -16.46 -4.69
CA GLN A 170 -9.61 -16.61 -3.70
C GLN A 170 -9.25 -17.60 -2.58
N SER A 171 -8.68 -18.75 -2.93
CA SER A 171 -8.25 -19.75 -1.94
C SER A 171 -7.11 -19.22 -1.08
N HIS A 172 -6.16 -18.48 -1.68
CA HIS A 172 -5.06 -17.86 -0.95
C HIS A 172 -5.55 -16.76 -0.01
N LEU A 173 -6.47 -15.92 -0.45
CA LEU A 173 -7.04 -14.87 0.38
C LEU A 173 -7.80 -15.44 1.59
N ALA A 174 -8.58 -16.51 1.38
CA ALA A 174 -9.26 -17.19 2.47
C ALA A 174 -8.27 -17.74 3.52
N GLY A 175 -7.16 -18.34 3.05
CA GLY A 175 -6.09 -18.81 3.95
C GLY A 175 -5.41 -17.66 4.72
N LEU A 176 -5.16 -16.53 4.07
CA LEU A 176 -4.57 -15.35 4.69
C LEU A 176 -5.55 -14.64 5.64
N GLY A 177 -6.85 -14.65 5.34
CA GLY A 177 -7.89 -14.14 6.24
C GLY A 177 -7.87 -14.82 7.61
N ASN A 178 -7.57 -16.10 7.67
CA ASN A 178 -7.43 -16.84 8.94
C ASN A 178 -6.24 -16.39 9.80
N ILE A 179 -5.21 -15.77 9.18
CA ILE A 179 -4.03 -15.22 9.89
C ILE A 179 -4.36 -13.84 10.48
N ILE A 180 -5.16 -13.07 9.74
CA ILE A 180 -5.50 -11.68 10.07
C ILE A 180 -6.79 -11.64 10.87
N GLY A 181 -7.07 -12.10 11.86
CA GLY A 181 -8.32 -12.09 12.62
C GLY A 181 -9.27 -10.91 12.29
N ASP A 182 -10.54 -11.11 12.50
CA ASP A 182 -11.56 -10.09 12.30
C ASP A 182 -11.77 -9.29 13.60
N ILE A 183 -10.76 -8.49 13.94
CA ILE A 183 -10.71 -7.68 15.18
C ILE A 183 -10.27 -6.25 14.87
N ASP A 184 -10.58 -5.33 15.78
CA ASP A 184 -10.20 -3.93 15.66
C ASP A 184 -8.70 -3.72 15.51
N GLY A 185 -8.34 -2.74 14.70
CA GLY A 185 -6.96 -2.39 14.39
C GLY A 185 -6.25 -3.35 13.43
N THR A 186 -7.01 -4.27 12.78
CA THR A 186 -6.48 -5.10 11.68
C THR A 186 -6.73 -4.45 10.32
N GLU A 187 -5.78 -4.64 9.40
CA GLU A 187 -5.90 -4.08 8.05
C GLU A 187 -5.49 -5.08 6.98
N ILE A 188 -6.31 -5.21 5.95
CA ILE A 188 -6.00 -5.95 4.73
C ILE A 188 -6.12 -4.99 3.55
N LEU A 189 -4.99 -4.74 2.88
CA LEU A 189 -4.93 -3.96 1.66
C LEU A 189 -4.58 -4.87 0.48
N LEU A 190 -5.55 -5.07 -0.41
CA LEU A 190 -5.35 -5.72 -1.70
C LEU A 190 -5.17 -4.64 -2.74
N GLU A 191 -3.99 -4.55 -3.36
CA GLU A 191 -3.75 -3.60 -4.44
C GLU A 191 -3.46 -4.32 -5.74
N SER A 192 -3.93 -3.76 -6.85
CA SER A 192 -3.61 -4.28 -8.18
C SER A 192 -3.75 -3.23 -9.27
N THR A 193 -2.98 -3.40 -10.33
CA THR A 193 -3.37 -2.87 -11.64
C THR A 193 -4.45 -3.76 -12.24
N ALA A 194 -5.22 -3.23 -13.19
CA ALA A 194 -6.22 -4.01 -13.90
C ALA A 194 -5.56 -5.18 -14.65
N ASN A 195 -6.17 -6.35 -14.57
CA ASN A 195 -5.75 -7.57 -15.28
C ASN A 195 -6.94 -8.22 -16.01
N GLY A 196 -7.68 -7.43 -16.76
CA GLY A 196 -8.90 -7.86 -17.46
C GLY A 196 -10.07 -8.14 -16.53
N VAL A 197 -11.12 -8.74 -17.06
CA VAL A 197 -12.35 -9.09 -16.35
C VAL A 197 -12.38 -10.59 -15.98
N GLY A 198 -13.20 -10.95 -14.98
CA GLY A 198 -13.43 -12.35 -14.59
C GLY A 198 -12.40 -12.95 -13.63
N ASN A 199 -11.34 -12.21 -13.22
CA ASN A 199 -10.42 -12.66 -12.18
C ASN A 199 -10.97 -12.35 -10.76
N SER A 200 -10.31 -12.90 -9.73
CA SER A 200 -10.78 -12.76 -8.34
C SER A 200 -10.81 -11.31 -7.85
N PHE A 201 -9.88 -10.45 -8.31
CA PHE A 201 -9.89 -9.02 -7.94
C PHE A 201 -11.12 -8.32 -8.52
N HIS A 202 -11.43 -8.59 -9.80
CA HIS A 202 -12.62 -8.05 -10.45
C HIS A 202 -13.92 -8.50 -9.77
N GLY A 203 -14.03 -9.80 -9.40
CA GLY A 203 -15.20 -10.30 -8.68
C GLY A 203 -15.39 -9.64 -7.32
N LEU A 204 -14.31 -9.49 -6.53
CA LEU A 204 -14.36 -8.76 -5.25
C LEU A 204 -14.74 -7.29 -5.44
N TRP A 205 -14.22 -6.67 -6.49
CA TRP A 205 -14.50 -5.27 -6.82
C TRP A 205 -15.98 -5.04 -7.11
N LEU A 206 -16.59 -5.87 -7.98
CA LEU A 206 -18.01 -5.75 -8.29
C LEU A 206 -18.89 -5.97 -7.07
N GLY A 207 -18.58 -6.97 -6.24
CA GLY A 207 -19.29 -7.19 -4.99
C GLY A 207 -19.16 -6.03 -3.99
N ALA A 208 -17.99 -5.36 -3.97
CA ALA A 208 -17.77 -4.17 -3.14
C ALA A 208 -18.58 -2.96 -3.65
N GLU A 209 -18.63 -2.72 -4.95
CA GLU A 209 -19.45 -1.66 -5.55
C GLU A 209 -20.95 -1.91 -5.34
N ALA A 210 -21.39 -3.18 -5.32
CA ALA A 210 -22.76 -3.57 -5.06
C ALA A 210 -23.13 -3.59 -3.56
N GLY A 211 -22.16 -3.40 -2.65
CA GLY A 211 -22.35 -3.51 -1.20
C GLY A 211 -22.60 -4.95 -0.71
N GLU A 212 -22.18 -5.95 -1.48
CA GLU A 212 -22.37 -7.37 -1.19
C GLU A 212 -21.25 -7.98 -0.35
N ASN A 213 -20.20 -7.21 -0.06
CA ASN A 213 -19.08 -7.62 0.77
C ASN A 213 -18.54 -6.44 1.60
N GLU A 214 -17.63 -6.71 2.52
CA GLU A 214 -17.05 -5.72 3.45
C GLU A 214 -15.94 -4.85 2.86
N TRP A 215 -15.53 -5.09 1.60
CA TRP A 215 -14.40 -4.42 0.99
C TRP A 215 -14.73 -2.99 0.56
N LEU A 216 -13.82 -2.07 0.86
CA LEU A 216 -13.85 -0.70 0.38
C LEU A 216 -13.14 -0.61 -0.99
N PRO A 217 -13.88 -0.38 -2.09
CA PRO A 217 -13.27 -0.20 -3.40
C PRO A 217 -12.70 1.22 -3.53
N ILE A 218 -11.42 1.33 -3.80
CA ILE A 218 -10.71 2.61 -3.99
C ILE A 218 -10.11 2.62 -5.39
N PHE A 219 -10.65 3.43 -6.28
CA PHE A 219 -10.11 3.63 -7.61
C PHE A 219 -9.16 4.83 -7.63
N VAL A 220 -7.92 4.61 -8.09
CA VAL A 220 -6.90 5.66 -8.27
C VAL A 220 -6.71 5.92 -9.76
N PRO A 221 -7.23 7.04 -10.30
CA PRO A 221 -7.15 7.34 -11.71
C PRO A 221 -5.70 7.47 -12.20
N TRP A 222 -5.41 6.90 -13.37
CA TRP A 222 -4.07 6.94 -13.95
C TRP A 222 -3.55 8.38 -14.16
N PHE A 223 -4.43 9.29 -14.52
CA PHE A 223 -4.09 10.68 -14.81
C PHE A 223 -3.72 11.54 -13.59
N TRP A 224 -3.79 10.98 -12.38
CA TRP A 224 -3.21 11.63 -11.19
C TRP A 224 -1.69 11.47 -11.13
N GLN A 225 -1.11 10.62 -11.98
CA GLN A 225 0.34 10.51 -12.11
C GLN A 225 0.86 11.58 -13.08
N PRO A 226 1.64 12.58 -12.61
CA PRO A 226 2.10 13.69 -13.45
C PRO A 226 2.97 13.27 -14.63
N GLU A 227 3.59 12.10 -14.56
CA GLU A 227 4.50 11.57 -15.59
C GLU A 227 3.75 10.85 -16.72
N TYR A 228 2.46 10.59 -16.59
CA TYR A 228 1.65 9.96 -17.63
C TYR A 228 1.27 10.98 -18.69
N ARG A 229 2.29 11.38 -19.46
CA ARG A 229 2.22 12.37 -20.53
C ARG A 229 3.13 11.97 -21.67
N ALA A 230 2.70 12.22 -22.88
CA ALA A 230 3.50 12.04 -24.07
C ALA A 230 3.53 13.32 -24.89
N LYS A 231 4.69 13.62 -25.50
CA LYS A 231 4.80 14.74 -26.44
C LYS A 231 3.82 14.53 -27.59
N LEU A 232 3.07 15.58 -27.93
CA LEU A 232 2.14 15.54 -29.04
C LEU A 232 2.85 15.17 -30.35
N ARG A 233 2.28 14.22 -31.07
CA ARG A 233 2.72 13.84 -32.41
C ARG A 233 2.05 14.74 -33.44
N ASP A 234 2.76 15.01 -34.53
CA ASP A 234 2.18 15.73 -35.65
C ASP A 234 0.95 14.99 -36.18
N GLY A 235 -0.16 15.73 -36.35
CA GLY A 235 -1.42 15.13 -36.79
C GLY A 235 -2.21 14.37 -35.73
N PHE A 236 -1.87 14.49 -34.44
CA PHE A 236 -2.65 13.92 -33.35
C PHE A 236 -4.13 14.31 -33.46
N ARG A 237 -5.01 13.33 -33.45
CA ARG A 237 -6.46 13.53 -33.46
C ARG A 237 -7.09 12.64 -32.39
N MET A 238 -8.11 13.12 -31.76
CA MET A 238 -8.91 12.38 -30.78
C MET A 238 -10.22 11.92 -31.39
N SER A 239 -10.75 10.79 -30.91
CA SER A 239 -12.14 10.43 -31.12
C SER A 239 -13.06 11.29 -30.28
N SER A 240 -14.35 11.35 -30.65
CA SER A 240 -15.36 12.05 -29.85
C SER A 240 -15.45 11.55 -28.41
N GLU A 241 -15.24 10.24 -28.21
CA GLU A 241 -15.20 9.62 -26.89
C GLU A 241 -13.98 10.11 -26.08
N ALA A 242 -12.79 10.15 -26.70
CA ALA A 242 -11.58 10.68 -26.06
C ALA A 242 -11.72 12.16 -25.71
N GLU A 243 -12.36 12.98 -26.56
CA GLU A 243 -12.67 14.37 -26.23
C GLU A 243 -13.62 14.51 -25.04
N LEU A 244 -14.62 13.62 -24.94
CA LEU A 244 -15.55 13.61 -23.81
C LEU A 244 -14.79 13.26 -22.52
N ILE A 245 -13.94 12.24 -22.52
CA ILE A 245 -13.09 11.85 -21.38
C ILE A 245 -12.20 13.01 -20.98
N MET A 246 -11.53 13.65 -21.94
CA MET A 246 -10.67 14.82 -21.67
C MET A 246 -11.42 15.94 -20.95
N ARG A 247 -12.61 16.29 -21.43
CA ARG A 247 -13.45 17.36 -20.82
C ARG A 247 -13.98 16.94 -19.44
N THR A 248 -14.44 15.70 -19.30
CA THR A 248 -15.03 15.17 -18.05
C THR A 248 -14.02 15.18 -16.90
N TYR A 249 -12.78 14.82 -17.18
CA TYR A 249 -11.75 14.69 -16.16
C TYR A 249 -10.72 15.83 -16.14
N GLY A 250 -10.89 16.86 -17.00
CA GLY A 250 -9.98 18.00 -17.08
C GLY A 250 -8.58 17.64 -17.54
N LEU A 251 -8.47 16.66 -18.45
CA LEU A 251 -7.18 16.19 -18.97
C LEU A 251 -6.66 17.15 -20.04
N ASP A 252 -5.35 17.18 -20.22
CA ASP A 252 -4.73 17.91 -21.32
C ASP A 252 -4.33 16.99 -22.49
N LEU A 253 -3.91 17.63 -23.58
CA LEU A 253 -3.58 16.91 -24.82
C LEU A 253 -2.41 15.94 -24.67
N GLU A 254 -1.41 16.25 -23.82
CA GLU A 254 -0.26 15.37 -23.59
C GLU A 254 -0.68 14.12 -22.82
N GLN A 255 -1.64 14.24 -21.90
CA GLN A 255 -2.24 13.11 -21.20
C GLN A 255 -3.06 12.26 -22.17
N MET A 256 -3.79 12.89 -23.08
CA MET A 256 -4.59 12.15 -24.09
C MET A 256 -3.73 11.47 -25.15
N GLN A 257 -2.51 12.00 -25.41
CA GLN A 257 -1.55 11.38 -26.32
C GLN A 257 -0.85 10.16 -25.68
N TRP A 258 -0.71 10.15 -24.34
CA TRP A 258 -0.07 9.06 -23.60
C TRP A 258 -0.88 7.78 -23.69
#